data_bebc2108f51a829f895e1a049687074f
#
_entry.id   bebc2108f51a829f895e1a049687074f
#
_cell.length_a   1.000
_cell.length_b   1.000
_cell.length_c   1.000
_cell.angle_alpha   90.00
_cell.angle_beta   90.00
_cell.angle_gamma   90.00
#
_symmetry.space_group_name_H-M   'P 1'
#
loop_
_entity.id
_entity.type
_entity.pdbx_description
1 polymer ?
#
loop_
_entity_poly.entity_id
_entity_poly.type
_entity_poly.pdbx_seq_one_letter_code
_entity_poly.pdbx_strand_id
1 'polypeptide(L)'
;MKIGIPKEVHAGEKRVATTPDVAKQLIKLGFEVAIEAGAGSEAHYSDASYVEAGVTVVKNAQEVWTDSDIILKVREPELNPDLQKEEIDLLHENQILITFLWPAQNPEMLKKLAEKKVTALAMDMIPRISRAQKLDALSSMANIAGYRAVVEAAQHFGRFFTGQITAAGKVPPAKVMVIGAGVAGLAAIGAAKSMGAIVRAFDTRPEVKEQIESMDAEFLELDFEEEGSGTGGYAKVMSKEFIEAEMALFAEQAKEVDIIITTALIPGKPAPELILEDMVASMKDGSVIVDLAAEQGGNCKLSEAGKVVKAHGVSIIGYTDLPSRMAAQASQLYGTNLRHLLTDMCPNKDGNVVVDFDDEVVRGATAVKNGEITFPP
;
A
#
# COMPACT_ATOMS: atom_id res chain seq x y z
N MET A 1 -16.39 -5.62 -23.75
CA MET A 1 -15.82 -4.29 -23.42
C MET A 1 -14.32 -4.36 -23.55
N LYS A 2 -13.69 -3.23 -23.88
CA LYS A 2 -12.24 -3.08 -24.00
C LYS A 2 -11.66 -2.45 -22.72
N ILE A 3 -10.65 -3.08 -22.16
CA ILE A 3 -9.88 -2.57 -21.02
C ILE A 3 -8.64 -1.86 -21.54
N GLY A 4 -8.42 -0.62 -21.10
CA GLY A 4 -7.22 0.15 -21.37
C GLY A 4 -6.35 0.30 -20.11
N ILE A 5 -5.05 0.08 -20.28
CA ILE A 5 -4.06 0.18 -19.21
C ILE A 5 -3.04 1.24 -19.62
N PRO A 6 -3.19 2.50 -19.18
CA PRO A 6 -2.21 3.53 -19.43
C PRO A 6 -0.95 3.34 -18.59
N LYS A 7 0.14 3.94 -19.02
CA LYS A 7 1.36 4.08 -18.23
C LYS A 7 1.09 5.02 -17.06
N GLU A 8 1.58 4.66 -15.88
CA GLU A 8 1.52 5.56 -14.72
C GLU A 8 2.44 6.77 -14.91
N VAL A 9 1.93 7.94 -14.54
CA VAL A 9 2.64 9.22 -14.72
C VAL A 9 3.13 9.83 -13.42
N HIS A 10 2.67 9.33 -12.28
CA HIS A 10 3.11 9.78 -10.96
C HIS A 10 4.63 9.62 -10.79
N ALA A 11 5.29 10.64 -10.28
CA ALA A 11 6.74 10.62 -10.12
C ALA A 11 7.21 9.47 -9.22
N GLY A 12 8.06 8.58 -9.76
CA GLY A 12 8.57 7.41 -9.04
C GLY A 12 7.65 6.19 -9.05
N GLU A 13 6.45 6.26 -9.63
CA GLU A 13 5.57 5.09 -9.76
C GLU A 13 6.09 4.14 -10.84
N LYS A 14 6.32 2.91 -10.47
CA LYS A 14 6.87 1.84 -11.33
C LYS A 14 5.90 0.70 -11.57
N ARG A 15 4.78 0.69 -10.83
CA ARG A 15 3.76 -0.35 -10.98
C ARG A 15 2.98 -0.15 -12.27
N VAL A 16 2.36 -1.23 -12.72
CA VAL A 16 1.39 -1.24 -13.81
C VAL A 16 0.13 -1.96 -13.31
N ALA A 17 -1.05 -1.51 -13.72
CA ALA A 17 -2.31 -2.02 -13.20
C ALA A 17 -2.59 -3.47 -13.56
N THR A 18 -1.94 -4.03 -14.58
CA THR A 18 -2.15 -5.39 -15.04
C THR A 18 -0.85 -5.99 -15.57
N THR A 19 -0.57 -7.23 -15.19
CA THR A 19 0.56 -8.02 -15.72
C THR A 19 0.12 -8.89 -16.90
N PRO A 20 1.05 -9.42 -17.71
CA PRO A 20 0.70 -10.33 -18.82
C PRO A 20 -0.17 -11.52 -18.37
N ASP A 21 0.15 -12.15 -17.25
CA ASP A 21 -0.61 -13.30 -16.75
C ASP A 21 -2.01 -12.93 -16.25
N VAL A 22 -2.16 -11.77 -15.63
CA VAL A 22 -3.48 -11.25 -15.25
C VAL A 22 -4.30 -10.88 -16.50
N ALA A 23 -3.66 -10.26 -17.50
CA ALA A 23 -4.32 -9.93 -18.76
C ALA A 23 -4.86 -11.17 -19.48
N LYS A 24 -4.11 -12.29 -19.51
CA LYS A 24 -4.63 -13.59 -20.04
C LYS A 24 -5.93 -14.01 -19.35
N GLN A 25 -6.05 -13.77 -18.05
CA GLN A 25 -7.25 -14.13 -17.29
C GLN A 25 -8.41 -13.18 -17.58
N LEU A 26 -8.14 -11.87 -17.78
CA LEU A 26 -9.16 -10.91 -18.22
C LEU A 26 -9.68 -11.24 -19.63
N ILE A 27 -8.80 -11.64 -20.54
CA ILE A 27 -9.18 -12.08 -21.89
C ILE A 27 -10.08 -13.34 -21.83
N LYS A 28 -9.81 -14.27 -20.91
CA LYS A 28 -10.68 -15.44 -20.70
C LYS A 28 -12.07 -15.09 -20.14
N LEU A 29 -12.21 -13.92 -19.51
CA LEU A 29 -13.51 -13.37 -19.09
C LEU A 29 -14.26 -12.67 -20.24
N GLY A 30 -13.70 -12.64 -21.44
CA GLY A 30 -14.31 -12.05 -22.63
C GLY A 30 -13.90 -10.59 -22.89
N PHE A 31 -12.99 -10.01 -22.11
CA PHE A 31 -12.51 -8.65 -22.35
C PHE A 31 -11.47 -8.58 -23.47
N GLU A 32 -11.49 -7.53 -24.25
CA GLU A 32 -10.35 -7.08 -25.03
C GLU A 32 -9.43 -6.26 -24.10
N VAL A 33 -8.12 -6.45 -24.21
CA VAL A 33 -7.15 -5.75 -23.36
C VAL A 33 -6.14 -5.00 -24.21
N ALA A 34 -5.99 -3.72 -23.97
CA ALA A 34 -4.97 -2.87 -24.57
C ALA A 34 -4.11 -2.22 -23.47
N ILE A 35 -2.84 -2.03 -23.77
CA ILE A 35 -1.88 -1.41 -22.88
C ILE A 35 -1.05 -0.36 -23.62
N GLU A 36 -0.74 0.74 -22.95
CA GLU A 36 0.20 1.73 -23.48
C GLU A 36 1.61 1.14 -23.57
N ALA A 37 2.28 1.37 -24.70
CA ALA A 37 3.65 0.90 -24.92
C ALA A 37 4.58 1.37 -23.80
N GLY A 38 5.35 0.43 -23.25
CA GLY A 38 6.27 0.68 -22.16
C GLY A 38 5.65 0.79 -20.77
N ALA A 39 4.32 0.66 -20.62
CA ALA A 39 3.65 0.79 -19.32
C ALA A 39 4.14 -0.22 -18.28
N GLY A 40 4.51 -1.43 -18.68
CA GLY A 40 5.02 -2.47 -17.79
C GLY A 40 6.54 -2.48 -17.60
N SER A 41 7.29 -1.63 -18.29
CA SER A 41 8.77 -1.71 -18.36
C SER A 41 9.44 -1.55 -17.00
N GLU A 42 9.01 -0.59 -16.18
CA GLU A 42 9.56 -0.37 -14.84
C GLU A 42 9.21 -1.50 -13.85
N ALA A 43 8.17 -2.30 -14.16
CA ALA A 43 7.81 -3.50 -13.42
C ALA A 43 8.40 -4.79 -14.03
N HIS A 44 9.34 -4.68 -14.97
CA HIS A 44 9.99 -5.78 -15.67
C HIS A 44 9.07 -6.61 -16.56
N TYR A 45 7.97 -6.03 -17.05
CA TYR A 45 7.10 -6.64 -18.07
C TYR A 45 7.27 -5.92 -19.40
N SER A 46 7.84 -6.63 -20.39
CA SER A 46 8.07 -6.07 -21.72
C SER A 46 6.78 -6.01 -22.56
N ASP A 47 6.73 -5.11 -23.54
CA ASP A 47 5.63 -5.05 -24.50
C ASP A 47 5.45 -6.40 -25.23
N ALA A 48 6.55 -7.08 -25.54
CA ALA A 48 6.52 -8.40 -26.17
C ALA A 48 5.78 -9.43 -25.30
N SER A 49 5.98 -9.42 -23.97
CA SER A 49 5.28 -10.33 -23.06
C SER A 49 3.77 -10.05 -23.00
N TYR A 50 3.35 -8.82 -23.15
CA TYR A 50 1.92 -8.48 -23.28
C TYR A 50 1.34 -8.94 -24.61
N VAL A 51 2.05 -8.75 -25.71
CA VAL A 51 1.62 -9.25 -27.04
C VAL A 51 1.46 -10.78 -27.01
N GLU A 52 2.41 -11.50 -26.41
CA GLU A 52 2.34 -12.96 -26.24
C GLU A 52 1.15 -13.39 -25.37
N ALA A 53 0.74 -12.53 -24.43
CA ALA A 53 -0.45 -12.73 -23.61
C ALA A 53 -1.78 -12.44 -24.34
N GLY A 54 -1.74 -11.92 -25.56
CA GLY A 54 -2.90 -11.55 -26.37
C GLY A 54 -3.37 -10.10 -26.16
N VAL A 55 -2.54 -9.26 -25.56
CA VAL A 55 -2.83 -7.83 -25.30
C VAL A 55 -2.40 -7.00 -26.52
N THR A 56 -3.20 -6.01 -26.88
CA THR A 56 -2.84 -5.03 -27.90
C THR A 56 -1.97 -3.94 -27.28
N VAL A 57 -0.74 -3.78 -27.76
CA VAL A 57 0.15 -2.69 -27.34
C VAL A 57 -0.12 -1.45 -28.20
N VAL A 58 -0.47 -0.34 -27.56
CA VAL A 58 -0.82 0.93 -28.21
C VAL A 58 0.28 1.96 -27.95
N LYS A 59 0.80 2.53 -29.03
CA LYS A 59 1.90 3.52 -28.93
C LYS A 59 1.44 4.92 -28.52
N ASN A 60 0.21 5.26 -28.84
CA ASN A 60 -0.37 6.56 -28.52
C ASN A 60 -1.09 6.48 -27.16
N ALA A 61 -0.56 7.16 -26.16
CA ALA A 61 -1.15 7.21 -24.83
C ALA A 61 -2.62 7.66 -24.85
N GLN A 62 -2.97 8.66 -25.67
CA GLN A 62 -4.34 9.17 -25.77
C GLN A 62 -5.31 8.10 -26.27
N GLU A 63 -4.91 7.24 -27.23
CA GLU A 63 -5.77 6.18 -27.77
C GLU A 63 -6.16 5.15 -26.71
N VAL A 64 -5.26 4.85 -25.75
CA VAL A 64 -5.59 3.93 -24.64
C VAL A 64 -6.77 4.46 -23.84
N TRP A 65 -6.81 5.77 -23.58
CA TRP A 65 -7.89 6.41 -22.85
C TRP A 65 -9.18 6.53 -23.64
N THR A 66 -9.09 6.95 -24.92
CA THR A 66 -10.27 7.27 -25.73
C THR A 66 -10.97 6.04 -26.30
N ASP A 67 -10.23 4.97 -26.55
CA ASP A 67 -10.74 3.79 -27.24
C ASP A 67 -11.10 2.63 -26.31
N SER A 68 -11.07 2.86 -25.00
CA SER A 68 -11.36 1.84 -23.98
C SER A 68 -12.67 2.13 -23.25
N ASP A 69 -13.40 1.09 -22.89
CA ASP A 69 -14.61 1.18 -22.07
C ASP A 69 -14.28 1.24 -20.58
N ILE A 70 -13.16 0.59 -20.19
CA ILE A 70 -12.70 0.48 -18.82
C ILE A 70 -11.24 0.90 -18.77
N ILE A 71 -10.90 1.83 -17.89
CA ILE A 71 -9.50 2.21 -17.60
C ILE A 71 -9.09 1.61 -16.27
N LEU A 72 -7.97 0.88 -16.25
CA LEU A 72 -7.34 0.36 -15.04
C LEU A 72 -6.06 1.13 -14.77
N LYS A 73 -5.96 1.74 -13.61
CA LYS A 73 -4.76 2.44 -13.12
C LYS A 73 -4.39 1.99 -11.71
N VAL A 74 -3.21 2.35 -11.28
CA VAL A 74 -2.75 2.23 -9.90
C VAL A 74 -3.03 3.52 -9.12
N ARG A 75 -2.52 4.64 -9.62
CA ARG A 75 -2.70 5.96 -9.00
C ARG A 75 -3.93 6.67 -9.56
N GLU A 76 -4.44 7.62 -8.79
CA GLU A 76 -5.45 8.56 -9.27
C GLU A 76 -5.01 9.26 -10.55
N PRO A 77 -5.96 9.75 -11.38
CA PRO A 77 -5.62 10.55 -12.55
C PRO A 77 -4.86 11.83 -12.19
N GLU A 78 -3.77 12.09 -12.90
CA GLU A 78 -2.89 13.26 -12.72
C GLU A 78 -2.66 13.97 -14.04
N LEU A 79 -1.88 15.06 -14.00
CA LEU A 79 -1.40 15.72 -15.22
C LEU A 79 -0.43 14.79 -15.96
N ASN A 80 -0.80 14.38 -17.17
CA ASN A 80 0.08 13.60 -18.02
C ASN A 80 1.13 14.51 -18.67
N PRO A 81 2.42 14.37 -18.34
CA PRO A 81 3.45 15.27 -18.82
C PRO A 81 3.74 15.13 -20.32
N ASP A 82 3.53 13.94 -20.88
CA ASP A 82 3.79 13.68 -22.31
C ASP A 82 2.67 14.28 -23.19
N LEU A 83 1.44 14.25 -22.71
CA LEU A 83 0.27 14.80 -23.41
C LEU A 83 -0.01 16.27 -23.04
N GLN A 84 0.59 16.80 -21.98
CA GLN A 84 0.29 18.13 -21.41
C GLN A 84 -1.21 18.32 -21.13
N LYS A 85 -1.87 17.26 -20.62
CA LYS A 85 -3.31 17.22 -20.33
C LYS A 85 -3.54 16.51 -18.99
N GLU A 86 -4.57 16.94 -18.27
CA GLU A 86 -5.10 16.17 -17.16
C GLU A 86 -5.65 14.83 -17.68
N GLU A 87 -5.30 13.73 -17.04
CA GLU A 87 -5.79 12.39 -17.43
C GLU A 87 -7.31 12.30 -17.37
N ILE A 88 -7.95 13.04 -16.44
CA ILE A 88 -9.41 13.13 -16.36
C ILE A 88 -10.01 13.70 -17.67
N ASP A 89 -9.30 14.62 -18.34
CA ASP A 89 -9.79 15.21 -19.59
C ASP A 89 -9.78 14.24 -20.77
N LEU A 90 -9.06 13.12 -20.65
CA LEU A 90 -9.04 12.05 -21.64
C LEU A 90 -10.23 11.08 -21.49
N LEU A 91 -10.92 11.11 -20.34
CA LEU A 91 -12.10 10.29 -20.10
C LEU A 91 -13.32 10.81 -20.88
N HIS A 92 -14.20 9.89 -21.24
CA HIS A 92 -15.45 10.19 -21.93
C HIS A 92 -16.68 9.62 -21.19
N GLU A 93 -17.87 10.09 -21.56
CA GLU A 93 -19.14 9.66 -20.98
C GLU A 93 -19.31 8.13 -21.03
N ASN A 94 -19.86 7.54 -19.96
CA ASN A 94 -20.11 6.10 -19.75
C ASN A 94 -18.86 5.22 -19.60
N GLN A 95 -17.67 5.80 -19.56
CA GLN A 95 -16.44 5.07 -19.30
C GLN A 95 -16.34 4.68 -17.83
N ILE A 96 -15.70 3.55 -17.55
CA ILE A 96 -15.45 3.08 -16.18
C ILE A 96 -13.96 3.29 -15.84
N LEU A 97 -13.68 3.93 -14.72
CA LEU A 97 -12.33 4.08 -14.17
C LEU A 97 -12.23 3.25 -12.88
N ILE A 98 -11.20 2.40 -12.79
CA ILE A 98 -10.93 1.60 -11.58
C ILE A 98 -9.47 1.85 -11.18
N THR A 99 -9.28 2.44 -10.00
CA THR A 99 -7.96 2.84 -9.49
C THR A 99 -8.02 3.14 -7.99
N PHE A 100 -6.90 3.41 -7.34
CA PHE A 100 -6.92 4.13 -6.08
C PHE A 100 -7.37 5.57 -6.33
N LEU A 101 -8.34 6.08 -5.59
CA LEU A 101 -8.90 7.42 -5.77
C LEU A 101 -8.76 8.30 -4.54
N TRP A 102 -8.75 7.71 -3.35
CA TRP A 102 -8.74 8.43 -2.08
C TRP A 102 -9.83 9.52 -2.02
N PRO A 103 -11.12 9.16 -2.14
CA PRO A 103 -12.22 10.11 -2.32
C PRO A 103 -12.34 11.17 -1.25
N ALA A 104 -12.06 10.81 0.01
CA ALA A 104 -12.10 11.77 1.13
C ALA A 104 -11.06 12.89 1.01
N GLN A 105 -9.89 12.58 0.42
CA GLN A 105 -8.79 13.53 0.20
C GLN A 105 -8.93 14.29 -1.12
N ASN A 106 -9.68 13.75 -2.09
CA ASN A 106 -9.75 14.26 -3.46
C ASN A 106 -11.19 14.67 -3.89
N PRO A 107 -11.92 15.51 -3.11
CA PRO A 107 -13.32 15.85 -3.45
C PRO A 107 -13.45 16.60 -4.78
N GLU A 108 -12.47 17.43 -5.16
CA GLU A 108 -12.49 18.15 -6.44
C GLU A 108 -12.30 17.21 -7.64
N MET A 109 -11.51 16.15 -7.48
CA MET A 109 -11.39 15.10 -8.49
C MET A 109 -12.72 14.39 -8.71
N LEU A 110 -13.46 14.07 -7.66
CA LEU A 110 -14.79 13.45 -7.78
C LEU A 110 -15.76 14.33 -8.56
N LYS A 111 -15.75 15.65 -8.36
CA LYS A 111 -16.58 16.59 -9.14
C LYS A 111 -16.22 16.55 -10.63
N LYS A 112 -14.92 16.60 -10.95
CA LYS A 112 -14.45 16.50 -12.34
C LYS A 112 -14.84 15.16 -12.99
N LEU A 113 -14.74 14.04 -12.26
CA LEU A 113 -15.17 12.73 -12.74
C LEU A 113 -16.69 12.68 -12.96
N ALA A 114 -17.48 13.30 -12.08
CA ALA A 114 -18.92 13.41 -12.23
C ALA A 114 -19.31 14.26 -13.47
N GLU A 115 -18.63 15.38 -13.71
CA GLU A 115 -18.84 16.22 -14.90
C GLU A 115 -18.57 15.46 -16.20
N LYS A 116 -17.61 14.53 -16.20
CA LYS A 116 -17.31 13.64 -17.34
C LYS A 116 -18.35 12.51 -17.50
N LYS A 117 -19.29 12.37 -16.56
CA LYS A 117 -20.31 11.31 -16.56
C LYS A 117 -19.74 9.89 -16.63
N VAL A 118 -18.63 9.68 -15.96
CA VAL A 118 -17.99 8.37 -15.83
C VAL A 118 -18.52 7.63 -14.59
N THR A 119 -18.23 6.33 -14.53
CA THR A 119 -18.35 5.54 -13.30
C THR A 119 -16.95 5.28 -12.77
N ALA A 120 -16.67 5.68 -11.52
CA ALA A 120 -15.36 5.53 -10.91
C ALA A 120 -15.42 4.66 -9.65
N LEU A 121 -14.66 3.57 -9.66
CA LEU A 121 -14.51 2.66 -8.52
C LEU A 121 -13.14 2.86 -7.88
N ALA A 122 -13.16 3.05 -6.56
CA ALA A 122 -11.99 3.27 -5.73
C ALA A 122 -11.54 1.97 -5.08
N MET A 123 -10.36 1.46 -5.43
CA MET A 123 -9.79 0.25 -4.84
C MET A 123 -9.42 0.43 -3.35
N ASP A 124 -9.29 1.66 -2.89
CA ASP A 124 -9.10 2.01 -1.48
C ASP A 124 -10.40 2.01 -0.67
N MET A 125 -11.56 1.90 -1.32
CA MET A 125 -12.88 1.84 -0.68
C MET A 125 -13.49 0.45 -0.63
N ILE A 126 -12.78 -0.59 -1.00
CA ILE A 126 -13.28 -1.97 -0.91
C ILE A 126 -13.70 -2.26 0.54
N PRO A 127 -14.97 -2.66 0.78
CA PRO A 127 -15.46 -2.95 2.13
C PRO A 127 -14.67 -4.08 2.80
N ARG A 128 -14.38 -3.93 4.09
CA ARG A 128 -13.64 -4.94 4.87
C ARG A 128 -14.56 -6.05 5.39
N ILE A 129 -15.05 -6.84 4.46
CA ILE A 129 -15.89 -8.03 4.73
C ILE A 129 -15.24 -9.28 4.13
N SER A 130 -15.56 -10.46 4.66
CA SER A 130 -14.88 -11.72 4.30
C SER A 130 -14.88 -12.02 2.80
N ARG A 131 -16.00 -11.80 2.10
CA ARG A 131 -16.09 -12.07 0.64
C ARG A 131 -15.30 -11.08 -0.22
N ALA A 132 -15.00 -9.89 0.30
CA ALA A 132 -14.22 -8.85 -0.39
C ALA A 132 -12.72 -8.93 -0.13
N GLN A 133 -12.26 -9.81 0.75
CA GLN A 133 -10.85 -9.94 1.11
C GLN A 133 -9.92 -10.13 -0.12
N LYS A 134 -10.38 -10.90 -1.13
CA LYS A 134 -9.65 -11.10 -2.40
C LYS A 134 -9.50 -9.82 -3.24
N LEU A 135 -10.28 -8.79 -2.93
CA LEU A 135 -10.32 -7.49 -3.63
C LEU A 135 -9.51 -6.42 -2.89
N ASP A 136 -9.10 -6.67 -1.65
CA ASP A 136 -8.45 -5.70 -0.76
C ASP A 136 -7.02 -5.38 -1.23
N ALA A 137 -6.93 -4.42 -2.14
CA ALA A 137 -5.66 -3.94 -2.70
C ALA A 137 -4.83 -3.15 -1.66
N LEU A 138 -5.47 -2.51 -0.68
CA LEU A 138 -4.74 -1.84 0.40
C LEU A 138 -3.96 -2.85 1.24
N SER A 139 -4.59 -3.97 1.60
CA SER A 139 -3.90 -5.05 2.33
C SER A 139 -2.80 -5.70 1.49
N SER A 140 -3.02 -5.90 0.19
CA SER A 140 -1.97 -6.41 -0.71
C SER A 140 -0.75 -5.48 -0.75
N MET A 141 -0.96 -4.17 -0.87
CA MET A 141 0.13 -3.19 -0.91
C MET A 141 0.77 -3.01 0.47
N ALA A 142 0.00 -3.05 1.55
CA ALA A 142 0.51 -2.97 2.92
C ALA A 142 1.45 -4.15 3.25
N ASN A 143 1.12 -5.37 2.80
CA ASN A 143 1.99 -6.53 2.96
C ASN A 143 3.36 -6.31 2.29
N ILE A 144 3.35 -5.84 1.04
CA ILE A 144 4.59 -5.52 0.31
C ILE A 144 5.37 -4.41 1.02
N ALA A 145 4.69 -3.36 1.48
CA ALA A 145 5.33 -2.25 2.16
C ALA A 145 6.04 -2.70 3.45
N GLY A 146 5.39 -3.56 4.25
CA GLY A 146 5.99 -4.13 5.47
C GLY A 146 7.22 -4.99 5.18
N TYR A 147 7.14 -5.86 4.19
CA TYR A 147 8.30 -6.64 3.74
C TYR A 147 9.44 -5.72 3.25
N ARG A 148 9.10 -4.78 2.36
CA ARG A 148 10.10 -3.86 1.80
C ARG A 148 10.74 -2.96 2.85
N ALA A 149 10.02 -2.56 3.88
CA ALA A 149 10.57 -1.79 5.00
C ALA A 149 11.75 -2.51 5.66
N VAL A 150 11.66 -3.83 5.86
CA VAL A 150 12.75 -4.64 6.40
C VAL A 150 13.95 -4.68 5.44
N VAL A 151 13.70 -4.81 4.15
CA VAL A 151 14.76 -4.79 3.12
C VAL A 151 15.47 -3.43 3.10
N GLU A 152 14.72 -2.33 3.17
CA GLU A 152 15.32 -0.98 3.25
C GLU A 152 16.08 -0.78 4.55
N ALA A 153 15.55 -1.27 5.68
CA ALA A 153 16.29 -1.26 6.94
C ALA A 153 17.62 -2.00 6.81
N ALA A 154 17.61 -3.20 6.24
CA ALA A 154 18.82 -4.00 6.04
C ALA A 154 19.85 -3.32 5.13
N GLN A 155 19.40 -2.61 4.09
CA GLN A 155 20.25 -1.86 3.17
C GLN A 155 21.00 -0.71 3.88
N HIS A 156 20.37 -0.09 4.89
CA HIS A 156 20.95 1.05 5.61
C HIS A 156 21.63 0.67 6.93
N PHE A 157 21.37 -0.56 7.42
CA PHE A 157 21.92 -1.08 8.67
C PHE A 157 23.26 -1.76 8.43
N GLY A 158 24.34 -1.22 8.96
CA GLY A 158 25.71 -1.67 8.72
C GLY A 158 26.12 -2.96 9.46
N ARG A 159 25.15 -3.76 9.97
CA ARG A 159 25.38 -5.00 10.71
C ARG A 159 24.51 -6.14 10.22
N PHE A 160 24.79 -7.37 10.68
CA PHE A 160 23.96 -8.53 10.41
C PHE A 160 22.59 -8.46 11.11
N PHE A 161 21.57 -8.95 10.46
CA PHE A 161 20.26 -9.21 11.09
C PHE A 161 20.32 -10.49 11.94
N THR A 162 20.87 -11.55 11.37
CA THR A 162 21.02 -12.82 12.09
C THR A 162 22.27 -12.84 12.96
N GLY A 163 22.26 -13.66 14.01
CA GLY A 163 23.50 -13.99 14.72
C GLY A 163 24.49 -14.70 13.81
N GLN A 164 25.77 -14.37 13.94
CA GLN A 164 26.84 -14.97 13.15
C GLN A 164 27.98 -15.49 14.03
N ILE A 165 28.59 -16.59 13.59
CA ILE A 165 29.86 -17.07 14.12
C ILE A 165 30.90 -16.90 13.03
N THR A 166 31.91 -16.06 13.29
CA THR A 166 32.93 -15.69 12.31
C THR A 166 34.32 -16.08 12.83
N ALA A 167 35.33 -16.02 11.96
CA ALA A 167 36.72 -16.18 12.37
C ALA A 167 37.16 -15.14 13.43
N ALA A 168 36.51 -13.97 13.45
CA ALA A 168 36.76 -12.89 14.41
C ALA A 168 35.88 -12.98 15.67
N GLY A 169 35.05 -14.03 15.80
CA GLY A 169 34.19 -14.25 16.97
C GLY A 169 32.70 -14.23 16.67
N LYS A 170 31.91 -14.17 17.74
CA LYS A 170 30.46 -14.18 17.68
C LYS A 170 29.91 -12.77 17.49
N VAL A 171 28.91 -12.63 16.61
CA VAL A 171 28.13 -11.39 16.44
C VAL A 171 26.69 -11.69 16.84
N PRO A 172 26.09 -10.96 17.78
CA PRO A 172 24.71 -11.16 18.17
C PRO A 172 23.75 -10.72 17.05
N PRO A 173 22.52 -11.27 16.99
CA PRO A 173 21.51 -10.81 16.05
C PRO A 173 21.06 -9.38 16.34
N ALA A 174 20.56 -8.70 15.31
CA ALA A 174 19.93 -7.40 15.45
C ALA A 174 18.61 -7.51 16.22
N LYS A 175 18.28 -6.47 16.99
CA LYS A 175 16.98 -6.31 17.65
C LYS A 175 16.12 -5.35 16.84
N VAL A 176 14.96 -5.83 16.41
CA VAL A 176 13.98 -5.07 15.61
C VAL A 176 12.72 -4.89 16.42
N MET A 177 12.26 -3.64 16.54
CA MET A 177 10.96 -3.30 17.10
C MET A 177 10.01 -2.91 16.00
N VAL A 178 8.81 -3.50 15.98
CA VAL A 178 7.72 -3.14 15.06
C VAL A 178 6.58 -2.52 15.84
N ILE A 179 6.19 -1.30 15.48
CA ILE A 179 5.06 -0.59 16.10
C ILE A 179 3.88 -0.61 15.13
N GLY A 180 2.80 -1.25 15.56
CA GLY A 180 1.63 -1.57 14.76
C GLY A 180 1.73 -2.98 14.14
N ALA A 181 0.77 -3.85 14.46
CA ALA A 181 0.70 -5.22 13.98
C ALA A 181 -0.51 -5.43 13.04
N GLY A 182 -0.78 -4.45 12.19
CA GLY A 182 -1.65 -4.62 11.02
C GLY A 182 -0.94 -5.44 9.94
N VAL A 183 -1.50 -5.47 8.73
CA VAL A 183 -0.93 -6.26 7.62
C VAL A 183 0.53 -5.91 7.34
N ALA A 184 0.87 -4.62 7.30
CA ALA A 184 2.26 -4.18 7.09
C ALA A 184 3.18 -4.58 8.25
N GLY A 185 2.73 -4.40 9.50
CA GLY A 185 3.52 -4.76 10.68
C GLY A 185 3.77 -6.25 10.78
N LEU A 186 2.76 -7.08 10.56
CA LEU A 186 2.92 -8.55 10.56
C LEU A 186 3.85 -9.01 9.42
N ALA A 187 3.76 -8.40 8.23
CA ALA A 187 4.69 -8.69 7.13
C ALA A 187 6.13 -8.30 7.49
N ALA A 188 6.33 -7.16 8.16
CA ALA A 188 7.65 -6.73 8.64
C ALA A 188 8.19 -7.69 9.73
N ILE A 189 7.36 -8.12 10.67
CA ILE A 189 7.73 -9.11 11.69
C ILE A 189 8.22 -10.40 11.03
N GLY A 190 7.43 -10.96 10.10
CA GLY A 190 7.79 -12.18 9.38
C GLY A 190 9.08 -12.06 8.59
N ALA A 191 9.28 -10.96 7.88
CA ALA A 191 10.50 -10.70 7.12
C ALA A 191 11.73 -10.57 8.05
N ALA A 192 11.64 -9.79 9.12
CA ALA A 192 12.74 -9.60 10.06
C ALA A 192 13.10 -10.91 10.78
N LYS A 193 12.10 -11.71 11.18
CA LYS A 193 12.31 -13.05 11.76
C LYS A 193 12.99 -13.99 10.77
N SER A 194 12.55 -14.00 9.52
CA SER A 194 13.17 -14.82 8.45
C SER A 194 14.63 -14.44 8.19
N MET A 195 15.01 -13.18 8.42
CA MET A 195 16.40 -12.72 8.37
C MET A 195 17.19 -13.02 9.66
N GLY A 196 16.57 -13.63 10.65
CA GLY A 196 17.23 -14.07 11.90
C GLY A 196 17.36 -13.01 12.97
N ALA A 197 16.62 -11.91 12.89
CA ALA A 197 16.59 -10.90 13.94
C ALA A 197 15.79 -11.34 15.16
N ILE A 198 16.08 -10.73 16.31
CA ILE A 198 15.21 -10.77 17.49
C ILE A 198 14.15 -9.68 17.27
N VAL A 199 12.88 -10.09 17.20
CA VAL A 199 11.78 -9.18 16.89
C VAL A 199 10.88 -8.98 18.10
N ARG A 200 10.62 -7.71 18.43
CA ARG A 200 9.64 -7.27 19.40
C ARG A 200 8.56 -6.47 18.67
N ALA A 201 7.33 -6.57 19.09
CA ALA A 201 6.25 -5.82 18.46
C ALA A 201 5.27 -5.28 19.51
N PHE A 202 4.68 -4.14 19.19
CA PHE A 202 3.64 -3.50 19.98
C PHE A 202 2.42 -3.18 19.11
N ASP A 203 1.24 -3.39 19.67
CA ASP A 203 -0.03 -2.91 19.10
C ASP A 203 -1.01 -2.62 20.25
N THR A 204 -1.86 -1.63 20.07
CA THR A 204 -2.87 -1.26 21.07
C THR A 204 -4.03 -2.24 21.14
N ARG A 205 -4.18 -3.13 20.13
CA ARG A 205 -5.24 -4.12 20.03
C ARG A 205 -4.77 -5.45 20.64
N PRO A 206 -5.40 -5.93 21.70
CA PRO A 206 -4.96 -7.16 22.40
C PRO A 206 -5.11 -8.42 21.54
N GLU A 207 -6.06 -8.45 20.60
CA GLU A 207 -6.32 -9.59 19.73
C GLU A 207 -5.16 -9.94 18.77
N VAL A 208 -4.23 -9.01 18.53
CA VAL A 208 -3.08 -9.29 17.65
C VAL A 208 -1.90 -9.97 18.38
N LYS A 209 -1.94 -10.06 19.71
CA LYS A 209 -0.88 -10.69 20.50
C LYS A 209 -0.59 -12.12 20.03
N GLU A 210 -1.63 -12.95 19.92
CA GLU A 210 -1.47 -14.34 19.48
C GLU A 210 -0.85 -14.44 18.07
N GLN A 211 -1.19 -13.49 17.17
CA GLN A 211 -0.62 -13.43 15.82
C GLN A 211 0.88 -13.13 15.87
N ILE A 212 1.29 -12.16 16.69
CA ILE A 212 2.70 -11.80 16.88
C ILE A 212 3.49 -12.97 17.47
N GLU A 213 2.98 -13.59 18.54
CA GLU A 213 3.63 -14.70 19.21
C GLU A 213 3.71 -15.95 18.32
N SER A 214 2.70 -16.19 17.48
CA SER A 214 2.72 -17.29 16.51
C SER A 214 3.81 -17.15 15.44
N MET A 215 4.34 -15.95 15.25
CA MET A 215 5.47 -15.64 14.38
C MET A 215 6.82 -15.66 15.12
N ASP A 216 6.84 -16.16 16.35
CA ASP A 216 8.04 -16.23 17.21
C ASP A 216 8.63 -14.83 17.49
N ALA A 217 7.78 -13.82 17.62
CA ALA A 217 8.13 -12.46 18.05
C ALA A 217 7.60 -12.19 19.46
N GLU A 218 8.29 -11.34 20.21
CA GLU A 218 7.89 -10.93 21.54
C GLU A 218 6.81 -9.82 21.43
N PHE A 219 5.65 -10.03 22.05
CA PHE A 219 4.66 -8.98 22.21
C PHE A 219 5.01 -8.11 23.42
N LEU A 220 5.15 -6.81 23.22
CA LEU A 220 5.40 -5.85 24.28
C LEU A 220 4.09 -5.46 24.95
N GLU A 221 3.95 -5.77 26.22
CA GLU A 221 2.77 -5.43 27.00
C GLU A 221 2.97 -4.12 27.78
N LEU A 222 1.92 -3.32 27.85
CA LEU A 222 1.85 -2.23 28.83
C LEU A 222 1.28 -2.76 30.13
N ASP A 223 1.81 -2.28 31.25
CA ASP A 223 1.20 -2.47 32.58
C ASP A 223 0.01 -1.50 32.74
N PHE A 224 -0.93 -1.57 31.78
CA PHE A 224 -2.08 -0.69 31.70
C PHE A 224 -3.22 -1.39 30.94
N GLU A 225 -4.37 -1.57 31.59
CA GLU A 225 -5.52 -2.23 30.98
C GLU A 225 -6.46 -1.23 30.28
N GLU A 226 -6.36 -1.11 28.98
CA GLU A 226 -7.33 -0.42 28.14
C GLU A 226 -7.46 -1.13 26.80
N GLU A 227 -8.70 -1.47 26.41
CA GLU A 227 -8.95 -2.12 25.13
C GLU A 227 -8.78 -1.13 23.96
N GLY A 228 -7.87 -1.43 23.05
CA GLY A 228 -7.51 -0.60 21.90
C GLY A 228 -8.22 -0.91 20.59
N SER A 229 -9.13 -1.91 20.58
CA SER A 229 -9.83 -2.35 19.36
C SER A 229 -10.83 -1.31 18.87
N GLY A 230 -10.73 -0.94 17.61
CA GLY A 230 -11.63 -0.02 16.91
C GLY A 230 -12.44 -0.72 15.82
N THR A 231 -13.05 0.04 14.93
CA THR A 231 -13.83 -0.47 13.80
C THR A 231 -12.93 -0.72 12.57
N GLY A 232 -13.30 -1.73 11.76
CA GLY A 232 -12.62 -2.02 10.49
C GLY A 232 -11.16 -2.46 10.61
N GLY A 233 -10.75 -3.01 11.78
CA GLY A 233 -9.37 -3.49 12.01
C GLY A 233 -8.36 -2.38 12.33
N TYR A 234 -8.82 -1.16 12.60
CA TYR A 234 -7.97 -0.06 13.10
C TYR A 234 -8.07 0.07 14.62
N ALA A 235 -7.02 0.64 15.23
CA ALA A 235 -7.03 0.97 16.64
C ALA A 235 -7.94 2.20 16.91
N LYS A 236 -8.54 2.25 18.11
CA LYS A 236 -9.25 3.45 18.58
C LYS A 236 -8.27 4.47 19.14
N VAL A 237 -8.76 5.70 19.36
CA VAL A 237 -8.01 6.71 20.11
C VAL A 237 -7.99 6.31 21.58
N MET A 238 -6.78 6.16 22.15
CA MET A 238 -6.56 5.73 23.53
C MET A 238 -6.63 6.92 24.51
N SER A 239 -6.76 6.60 25.80
CA SER A 239 -6.68 7.59 26.87
C SER A 239 -5.30 8.26 26.93
N LYS A 240 -5.26 9.42 27.59
CA LYS A 240 -4.00 10.14 27.77
C LYS A 240 -3.00 9.33 28.61
N GLU A 241 -3.49 8.68 29.64
CA GLU A 241 -2.70 7.83 30.54
C GLU A 241 -2.11 6.62 29.78
N PHE A 242 -2.89 6.02 28.89
CA PHE A 242 -2.39 4.96 28.03
C PHE A 242 -1.27 5.45 27.11
N ILE A 243 -1.47 6.60 26.45
CA ILE A 243 -0.47 7.19 25.54
C ILE A 243 0.82 7.52 26.31
N GLU A 244 0.74 8.04 27.54
CA GLU A 244 1.92 8.29 28.38
C GLU A 244 2.69 7.00 28.70
N ALA A 245 1.99 5.92 29.02
CA ALA A 245 2.60 4.62 29.27
C ALA A 245 3.24 4.02 28.01
N GLU A 246 2.55 4.12 26.87
CA GLU A 246 3.03 3.70 25.55
C GLU A 246 4.32 4.44 25.16
N MET A 247 4.34 5.77 25.30
CA MET A 247 5.51 6.58 25.01
C MET A 247 6.70 6.26 25.91
N ALA A 248 6.44 5.97 27.20
CA ALA A 248 7.49 5.52 28.11
C ALA A 248 8.07 4.17 27.68
N LEU A 249 7.24 3.22 27.26
CA LEU A 249 7.69 1.93 26.72
C LEU A 249 8.57 2.14 25.48
N PHE A 250 8.15 2.98 24.54
CA PHE A 250 8.93 3.23 23.32
C PHE A 250 10.27 3.91 23.62
N ALA A 251 10.31 4.82 24.60
CA ALA A 251 11.55 5.45 25.04
C ALA A 251 12.55 4.43 25.62
N GLU A 252 12.08 3.46 26.39
CA GLU A 252 12.94 2.38 26.92
C GLU A 252 13.40 1.44 25.78
N GLN A 253 12.50 1.05 24.90
CA GLN A 253 12.85 0.18 23.78
C GLN A 253 13.85 0.83 22.82
N ALA A 254 13.73 2.14 22.57
CA ALA A 254 14.65 2.88 21.68
C ALA A 254 16.11 2.77 22.11
N LYS A 255 16.39 2.66 23.43
CA LYS A 255 17.75 2.47 23.95
C LYS A 255 18.33 1.08 23.67
N GLU A 256 17.47 0.09 23.47
CA GLU A 256 17.88 -1.32 23.36
C GLU A 256 17.90 -1.86 21.93
N VAL A 257 16.96 -1.40 21.09
CA VAL A 257 16.81 -1.94 19.74
C VAL A 257 17.77 -1.28 18.74
N ASP A 258 17.99 -1.98 17.65
CA ASP A 258 18.85 -1.50 16.56
C ASP A 258 18.03 -0.92 15.41
N ILE A 259 16.80 -1.41 15.25
CA ILE A 259 15.91 -1.02 14.15
C ILE A 259 14.48 -0.83 14.71
N ILE A 260 13.82 0.26 14.27
CA ILE A 260 12.40 0.49 14.54
C ILE A 260 11.66 0.60 13.21
N ILE A 261 10.55 -0.13 13.08
CA ILE A 261 9.64 -0.03 11.93
C ILE A 261 8.28 0.42 12.46
N THR A 262 7.79 1.55 11.98
CA THR A 262 6.51 2.11 12.42
C THR A 262 5.46 2.02 11.31
N THR A 263 4.25 1.60 11.67
CA THR A 263 3.15 1.37 10.72
C THR A 263 1.81 1.94 11.20
N ALA A 264 1.82 2.79 12.24
CA ALA A 264 0.61 3.28 12.86
C ALA A 264 -0.05 4.38 12.02
N LEU A 265 -1.25 4.12 11.54
CA LEU A 265 -2.06 5.05 10.76
C LEU A 265 -3.46 5.15 11.36
N ILE A 266 -4.01 6.35 11.36
CA ILE A 266 -5.40 6.63 11.75
C ILE A 266 -6.13 7.12 10.49
N PRO A 267 -7.15 6.40 10.01
CA PRO A 267 -7.87 6.80 8.80
C PRO A 267 -8.39 8.24 8.86
N GLY A 268 -8.07 9.03 7.83
CA GLY A 268 -8.52 10.42 7.69
C GLY A 268 -7.92 11.43 8.68
N LYS A 269 -6.86 11.04 9.41
CA LYS A 269 -6.14 11.91 10.34
C LYS A 269 -4.63 11.85 10.09
N PRO A 270 -3.87 12.86 10.51
CA PRO A 270 -2.41 12.76 10.54
C PRO A 270 -1.96 11.55 11.38
N ALA A 271 -0.85 10.94 10.99
CA ALA A 271 -0.26 9.84 11.74
C ALA A 271 0.13 10.28 13.16
N PRO A 272 -0.04 9.42 14.18
CA PRO A 272 0.37 9.74 15.54
C PRO A 272 1.90 9.82 15.63
N GLU A 273 2.42 10.84 16.32
CA GLU A 273 3.85 10.90 16.64
C GLU A 273 4.15 9.93 17.79
N LEU A 274 4.93 8.89 17.52
CA LEU A 274 5.24 7.81 18.46
C LEU A 274 6.73 7.77 18.84
N ILE A 275 7.61 8.20 17.93
CA ILE A 275 9.05 8.28 18.14
C ILE A 275 9.47 9.73 18.11
N LEU A 276 9.75 10.27 19.29
CA LEU A 276 10.19 11.65 19.47
C LEU A 276 11.69 11.80 19.25
N GLU A 277 12.16 13.03 19.10
CA GLU A 277 13.57 13.33 18.83
C GLU A 277 14.52 12.82 19.92
N ASP A 278 14.14 12.94 21.20
CA ASP A 278 14.92 12.43 22.33
C ASP A 278 15.06 10.90 22.31
N MET A 279 14.02 10.18 21.84
CA MET A 279 14.07 8.73 21.64
C MET A 279 15.06 8.39 20.51
N VAL A 280 15.01 9.12 19.39
CA VAL A 280 15.98 8.95 18.29
C VAL A 280 17.40 9.19 18.80
N ALA A 281 17.62 10.26 19.56
CA ALA A 281 18.92 10.59 20.14
C ALA A 281 19.42 9.53 21.15
N SER A 282 18.51 8.75 21.75
CA SER A 282 18.87 7.66 22.67
C SER A 282 19.23 6.35 21.99
N MET A 283 18.96 6.21 20.70
CA MET A 283 19.30 5.02 19.91
C MET A 283 20.81 4.91 19.69
N LYS A 284 21.26 3.69 19.44
CA LYS A 284 22.67 3.43 19.12
C LYS A 284 23.06 4.04 17.78
N ASP A 285 24.29 4.53 17.66
CA ASP A 285 24.85 4.96 16.38
C ASP A 285 24.74 3.84 15.33
N GLY A 286 24.29 4.20 14.12
CA GLY A 286 24.08 3.27 13.02
C GLY A 286 22.72 2.56 13.06
N SER A 287 21.85 2.88 14.02
CA SER A 287 20.47 2.41 14.06
C SER A 287 19.65 2.93 12.88
N VAL A 288 18.55 2.25 12.59
CA VAL A 288 17.67 2.59 11.47
C VAL A 288 16.22 2.68 11.95
N ILE A 289 15.50 3.68 11.48
CA ILE A 289 14.05 3.79 11.61
C ILE A 289 13.45 3.75 10.20
N VAL A 290 12.42 2.93 10.00
CA VAL A 290 11.61 2.96 8.76
C VAL A 290 10.19 3.36 9.14
N ASP A 291 9.76 4.51 8.64
CA ASP A 291 8.47 5.10 8.94
C ASP A 291 7.51 4.95 7.75
N LEU A 292 6.60 3.98 7.83
CA LEU A 292 5.61 3.73 6.79
C LEU A 292 4.48 4.76 6.78
N ALA A 293 4.39 5.59 7.82
CA ALA A 293 3.39 6.64 7.94
C ALA A 293 3.90 8.02 7.43
N ALA A 294 5.10 8.10 6.88
CA ALA A 294 5.74 9.35 6.49
C ALA A 294 4.91 10.23 5.54
N GLU A 295 4.14 9.64 4.64
CA GLU A 295 3.23 10.35 3.72
C GLU A 295 2.10 11.09 4.46
N GLN A 296 1.71 10.61 5.64
CA GLN A 296 0.65 11.19 6.47
C GLN A 296 1.18 11.94 7.71
N GLY A 297 2.38 12.46 7.62
CA GLY A 297 3.03 13.22 8.68
C GLY A 297 4.09 12.46 9.48
N GLY A 298 4.08 11.12 9.41
CA GLY A 298 5.07 10.26 10.04
C GLY A 298 4.77 9.91 11.50
N ASN A 299 5.18 8.70 11.90
CA ASN A 299 5.21 8.26 13.30
C ASN A 299 6.49 8.69 14.01
N CYS A 300 7.56 8.99 13.27
CA CYS A 300 8.80 9.53 13.81
C CYS A 300 8.84 11.03 13.55
N LYS A 301 9.11 11.81 14.60
CA LYS A 301 9.17 13.28 14.57
C LYS A 301 10.12 13.83 13.52
N LEU A 302 11.21 13.11 13.25
CA LEU A 302 12.27 13.53 12.33
C LEU A 302 12.12 12.93 10.92
N SER A 303 11.04 12.21 10.66
CA SER A 303 10.74 11.63 9.35
C SER A 303 10.43 12.73 8.32
N GLU A 304 10.94 12.58 7.11
CA GLU A 304 10.57 13.40 5.94
C GLU A 304 10.06 12.50 4.81
N ALA A 305 8.87 12.80 4.31
CA ALA A 305 8.25 12.03 3.23
C ALA A 305 9.17 11.96 1.99
N GLY A 306 9.35 10.76 1.46
CA GLY A 306 10.17 10.48 0.28
C GLY A 306 11.69 10.53 0.49
N LYS A 307 12.18 10.74 1.71
CA LYS A 307 13.61 10.94 1.99
C LYS A 307 14.19 9.95 3.00
N VAL A 308 15.51 9.91 3.03
CA VAL A 308 16.30 9.35 4.13
C VAL A 308 16.96 10.50 4.87
N VAL A 309 16.61 10.68 6.12
CA VAL A 309 17.19 11.69 7.03
C VAL A 309 18.21 11.02 7.93
N LYS A 310 19.34 11.67 8.16
CA LYS A 310 20.33 11.25 9.18
C LYS A 310 20.31 12.25 10.33
N ALA A 311 19.96 11.76 11.51
CA ALA A 311 19.93 12.56 12.74
C ALA A 311 20.41 11.72 13.91
N HIS A 312 21.21 12.30 14.79
CA HIS A 312 21.74 11.63 16.00
C HIS A 312 22.42 10.28 15.73
N GLY A 313 23.09 10.12 14.58
CA GLY A 313 23.70 8.84 14.19
C GLY A 313 22.71 7.78 13.65
N VAL A 314 21.42 8.10 13.56
CA VAL A 314 20.35 7.22 13.10
C VAL A 314 19.94 7.56 11.67
N SER A 315 19.69 6.55 10.82
CA SER A 315 19.10 6.72 9.49
C SER A 315 17.58 6.55 9.59
N ILE A 316 16.83 7.60 9.21
CA ILE A 316 15.37 7.62 9.26
C ILE A 316 14.85 7.59 7.83
N ILE A 317 14.17 6.50 7.46
CA ILE A 317 13.68 6.23 6.11
C ILE A 317 12.20 6.55 6.06
N GLY A 318 11.83 7.59 5.32
CA GLY A 318 10.46 8.04 5.12
C GLY A 318 9.95 7.80 3.70
N TYR A 319 10.33 6.70 3.04
CA TYR A 319 9.91 6.42 1.68
C TYR A 319 8.39 6.24 1.58
N THR A 320 7.79 6.88 0.58
CA THR A 320 6.34 6.85 0.31
C THR A 320 5.97 5.89 -0.82
N ASP A 321 6.98 5.26 -1.44
CA ASP A 321 6.87 4.43 -2.64
C ASP A 321 7.25 2.96 -2.41
N LEU A 322 7.18 2.46 -1.18
CA LEU A 322 7.65 1.11 -0.84
C LEU A 322 7.06 0.00 -1.72
N PRO A 323 5.73 -0.03 -2.03
CA PRO A 323 5.21 -1.02 -2.97
C PRO A 323 5.76 -0.85 -4.39
N SER A 324 5.98 0.38 -4.85
CA SER A 324 6.54 0.68 -6.17
C SER A 324 8.01 0.23 -6.30
N ARG A 325 8.74 0.15 -5.18
CA ARG A 325 10.10 -0.41 -5.13
C ARG A 325 10.16 -1.93 -5.31
N MET A 326 9.01 -2.59 -5.33
CA MET A 326 8.80 -4.00 -5.67
C MET A 326 7.77 -4.10 -6.82
N ALA A 327 7.96 -3.32 -7.86
CA ALA A 327 6.98 -3.06 -8.89
C ALA A 327 6.42 -4.33 -9.55
N ALA A 328 7.25 -5.33 -9.85
CA ALA A 328 6.81 -6.58 -10.44
C ALA A 328 5.82 -7.33 -9.53
N GLN A 329 6.18 -7.53 -8.27
CA GLN A 329 5.32 -8.23 -7.30
C GLN A 329 4.07 -7.41 -6.97
N ALA A 330 4.22 -6.09 -6.79
CA ALA A 330 3.10 -5.20 -6.50
C ALA A 330 2.09 -5.15 -7.65
N SER A 331 2.55 -5.08 -8.89
CA SER A 331 1.70 -5.09 -10.08
C SER A 331 0.95 -6.42 -10.22
N GLN A 332 1.60 -7.54 -9.92
CA GLN A 332 0.97 -8.85 -9.97
C GLN A 332 -0.16 -8.98 -8.94
N LEU A 333 0.05 -8.54 -7.69
CA LEU A 333 -0.96 -8.60 -6.64
C LEU A 333 -2.10 -7.60 -6.91
N TYR A 334 -1.77 -6.36 -7.25
CA TYR A 334 -2.76 -5.34 -7.57
C TYR A 334 -3.62 -5.73 -8.77
N GLY A 335 -2.99 -6.18 -9.86
CA GLY A 335 -3.70 -6.70 -11.04
C GLY A 335 -4.61 -7.89 -10.71
N THR A 336 -4.19 -8.75 -9.78
CA THR A 336 -5.01 -9.86 -9.29
C THR A 336 -6.24 -9.36 -8.51
N ASN A 337 -6.08 -8.34 -7.66
CA ASN A 337 -7.22 -7.72 -6.98
C ASN A 337 -8.23 -7.12 -7.98
N LEU A 338 -7.73 -6.37 -9.00
CA LEU A 338 -8.55 -5.83 -10.09
C LEU A 338 -9.29 -6.93 -10.86
N ARG A 339 -8.58 -8.01 -11.20
CA ARG A 339 -9.19 -9.16 -11.90
C ARG A 339 -10.31 -9.80 -11.06
N HIS A 340 -10.13 -9.92 -9.76
CA HIS A 340 -11.19 -10.43 -8.89
C HIS A 340 -12.42 -9.52 -8.89
N LEU A 341 -12.23 -8.19 -8.82
CA LEU A 341 -13.32 -7.24 -8.91
C LEU A 341 -14.05 -7.35 -10.25
N LEU A 342 -13.32 -7.34 -11.36
CA LEU A 342 -13.89 -7.51 -12.70
C LEU A 342 -14.56 -8.87 -12.90
N THR A 343 -14.08 -9.93 -12.27
CA THR A 343 -14.73 -11.26 -12.29
C THR A 343 -16.09 -11.21 -11.58
N ASP A 344 -16.16 -10.57 -10.42
CA ASP A 344 -17.41 -10.42 -9.67
C ASP A 344 -18.40 -9.50 -10.42
N MET A 345 -17.90 -8.48 -11.12
CA MET A 345 -18.71 -7.56 -11.93
C MET A 345 -19.10 -8.12 -13.32
N CYS A 346 -18.53 -9.24 -13.76
CA CYS A 346 -18.78 -9.88 -15.05
C CYS A 346 -19.42 -11.28 -14.87
N PRO A 347 -20.65 -11.37 -14.38
CA PRO A 347 -21.27 -12.64 -13.97
C PRO A 347 -21.44 -13.62 -15.14
N ASN A 348 -21.63 -13.12 -16.35
CA ASN A 348 -21.81 -13.94 -17.56
C ASN A 348 -20.49 -14.35 -18.23
N LYS A 349 -19.35 -13.82 -17.79
CA LYS A 349 -18.01 -14.02 -18.38
C LYS A 349 -17.99 -13.73 -19.90
N ASP A 350 -18.72 -12.70 -20.30
CA ASP A 350 -18.91 -12.29 -21.69
C ASP A 350 -18.18 -10.97 -22.03
N GLY A 351 -17.31 -10.53 -21.13
CA GLY A 351 -16.57 -9.28 -21.27
C GLY A 351 -17.41 -8.01 -21.04
N ASN A 352 -18.58 -8.15 -20.40
CA ASN A 352 -19.42 -7.02 -20.03
C ASN A 352 -19.56 -6.95 -18.51
N VAL A 353 -19.26 -5.78 -17.94
CA VAL A 353 -19.41 -5.55 -16.49
C VAL A 353 -20.78 -4.96 -16.18
N VAL A 354 -21.28 -5.31 -14.99
CA VAL A 354 -22.48 -4.76 -14.38
C VAL A 354 -22.08 -4.05 -13.09
N VAL A 355 -22.36 -2.75 -13.02
CA VAL A 355 -22.18 -1.96 -11.78
C VAL A 355 -23.45 -2.07 -10.95
N ASP A 356 -23.58 -3.20 -10.25
CA ASP A 356 -24.76 -3.56 -9.47
C ASP A 356 -24.68 -2.93 -8.07
N PHE A 357 -25.61 -2.03 -7.75
CA PHE A 357 -25.69 -1.39 -6.44
C PHE A 357 -26.42 -2.20 -5.37
N ASP A 358 -27.03 -3.33 -5.74
CA ASP A 358 -27.52 -4.30 -4.76
C ASP A 358 -26.34 -5.09 -4.15
N ASP A 359 -25.24 -5.19 -4.89
CA ASP A 359 -23.98 -5.69 -4.34
C ASP A 359 -23.30 -4.64 -3.45
N GLU A 360 -23.22 -4.92 -2.15
CA GLU A 360 -22.60 -4.02 -1.16
C GLU A 360 -21.13 -3.72 -1.43
N VAL A 361 -20.38 -4.63 -2.09
CA VAL A 361 -18.95 -4.42 -2.41
C VAL A 361 -18.83 -3.46 -3.58
N VAL A 362 -19.60 -3.68 -4.65
CA VAL A 362 -19.59 -2.79 -5.81
C VAL A 362 -20.09 -1.40 -5.40
N ARG A 363 -21.19 -1.33 -4.63
CA ARG A 363 -21.71 -0.06 -4.09
C ARG A 363 -20.67 0.64 -3.22
N GLY A 364 -20.03 -0.07 -2.29
CA GLY A 364 -19.02 0.46 -1.38
C GLY A 364 -17.76 0.97 -2.09
N ALA A 365 -17.35 0.32 -3.18
CA ALA A 365 -16.21 0.71 -3.98
C ALA A 365 -16.51 1.87 -4.95
N THR A 366 -17.76 2.14 -5.29
CA THR A 366 -18.12 3.14 -6.29
C THR A 366 -18.17 4.53 -5.67
N ALA A 367 -17.29 5.42 -6.12
CA ALA A 367 -17.23 6.81 -5.67
C ALA A 367 -18.03 7.76 -6.56
N VAL A 368 -18.16 7.44 -7.85
CA VAL A 368 -18.98 8.17 -8.83
C VAL A 368 -19.70 7.14 -9.72
N LYS A 369 -20.99 7.32 -9.96
CA LYS A 369 -21.79 6.48 -10.88
C LYS A 369 -22.53 7.33 -11.89
N ASN A 370 -22.19 7.18 -13.17
CA ASN A 370 -22.85 7.88 -14.28
C ASN A 370 -22.96 9.41 -14.06
N GLY A 371 -21.97 10.03 -13.49
CA GLY A 371 -21.95 11.47 -13.21
C GLY A 371 -22.55 11.89 -11.87
N GLU A 372 -22.99 10.97 -11.04
CA GLU A 372 -23.44 11.24 -9.67
C GLU A 372 -22.36 10.81 -8.66
N ILE A 373 -21.99 11.69 -7.72
CA ILE A 373 -21.08 11.35 -6.64
C ILE A 373 -21.84 10.49 -5.63
N THR A 374 -21.35 9.27 -5.41
CA THR A 374 -21.92 8.29 -4.48
C THR A 374 -21.12 8.14 -3.19
N PHE A 375 -20.00 8.84 -3.07
CA PHE A 375 -19.20 8.91 -1.84
C PHE A 375 -19.73 10.01 -0.90
N PRO A 376 -19.82 9.75 0.45
CA PRO A 376 -19.62 8.47 1.12
C PRO A 376 -20.75 7.48 0.76
N PRO A 377 -20.45 6.14 0.78
CA PRO A 377 -21.40 5.10 0.36
C PRO A 377 -22.56 4.90 1.36
#